data_6ad054290407d2e066fcd34d97f03597
#
_entry.id   6ad054290407d2e066fcd34d97f03597
#
_cell.length_a   1.000
_cell.length_b   1.000
_cell.length_c   1.000
_cell.angle_alpha   90.00
_cell.angle_beta   90.00
_cell.angle_gamma   90.00
#
_symmetry.space_group_name_H-M   'P 1'
#
loop_
_entity.id
_entity.type
_entity.pdbx_description
1 polymer ?
#
loop_
_entity_poly.entity_id
_entity_poly.type
_entity_poly.pdbx_seq_one_letter_code
_entity_poly.pdbx_strand_id
1 'polypeptide(L)'
;MTSSFGSPSPFVEGLPSITVLVGHAGVGKTNTALGLALALAEDGRDVTIADLDLVNPYFRSSDYPELLSSHGVRLVAPVFARTTLDTPSLTGELDAVLADIASDPDGRLVIDVGGDDDGATALGRYAGPIQSAQAQVLYVVSAFRSLTTTAAEAAALVPGIESHSHLRVDAVLNTSNLGEETTERDVARGREFARECAGLLGLPLAATVIPERVLAGRAPDVVFNVLTKDGIGDEELLVMPKYVSTPWDIL
;
A
#
# COMPACT_ATOMS: atom_id res chain seq x y z
N MET A 1 16.46 13.89 -13.39
CA MET A 1 16.07 14.28 -12.02
C MET A 1 16.48 13.11 -11.15
N THR A 2 17.49 13.27 -10.33
CA THR A 2 18.02 12.21 -9.47
C THR A 2 17.02 11.91 -8.37
N SER A 3 16.68 10.62 -8.22
CA SER A 3 15.78 10.09 -7.20
C SER A 3 16.21 10.58 -5.80
N SER A 4 15.26 11.04 -5.02
CA SER A 4 15.48 11.49 -3.64
C SER A 4 15.45 10.34 -2.62
N PHE A 5 15.30 9.11 -3.07
CA PHE A 5 15.45 7.95 -2.22
C PHE A 5 16.95 7.62 -2.13
N GLY A 6 17.56 7.94 -1.00
CA GLY A 6 18.78 7.24 -0.59
C GLY A 6 18.48 5.73 -0.58
N SER A 7 19.50 4.86 -0.58
CA SER A 7 19.37 3.40 -0.64
C SER A 7 18.01 2.87 -0.19
N PRO A 8 17.41 1.88 -0.89
CA PRO A 8 16.10 1.35 -0.53
C PRO A 8 16.08 0.98 0.94
N SER A 9 14.95 1.18 1.60
CA SER A 9 14.84 0.87 3.02
C SER A 9 14.88 -0.63 3.23
N PRO A 10 15.45 -1.14 4.34
CA PRO A 10 15.45 -2.56 4.66
C PRO A 10 14.05 -3.19 4.57
N PHE A 11 13.00 -2.44 4.85
CA PHE A 11 11.63 -2.92 4.69
C PHE A 11 11.31 -3.21 3.22
N VAL A 12 11.65 -2.30 2.29
CA VAL A 12 11.40 -2.48 0.86
C VAL A 12 12.25 -3.63 0.30
N GLU A 13 13.53 -3.70 0.67
CA GLU A 13 14.42 -4.79 0.28
C GLU A 13 13.92 -6.16 0.77
N GLY A 14 13.31 -6.19 1.96
CA GLY A 14 12.79 -7.40 2.60
C GLY A 14 11.41 -7.85 2.10
N LEU A 15 10.74 -7.09 1.22
CA LEU A 15 9.42 -7.47 0.70
C LEU A 15 9.51 -8.78 -0.12
N PRO A 16 8.56 -9.72 0.05
CA PRO A 16 8.51 -10.93 -0.75
C PRO A 16 8.14 -10.62 -2.21
N SER A 17 8.13 -11.65 -3.04
CA SER A 17 7.76 -11.53 -4.46
C SER A 17 6.35 -10.96 -4.69
N ILE A 18 5.43 -11.17 -3.75
CA ILE A 18 4.07 -10.61 -3.82
C ILE A 18 3.74 -9.86 -2.53
N THR A 19 3.36 -8.60 -2.67
CA THR A 19 2.88 -7.74 -1.58
C THR A 19 1.46 -7.27 -1.86
N VAL A 20 0.55 -7.49 -0.94
CA VAL A 20 -0.87 -7.14 -1.07
C VAL A 20 -1.22 -6.04 -0.07
N LEU A 21 -1.83 -4.96 -0.54
CA LEU A 21 -2.29 -3.86 0.31
C LEU A 21 -3.80 -3.91 0.47
N VAL A 22 -4.28 -4.20 1.68
CA VAL A 22 -5.69 -4.21 2.04
C VAL A 22 -5.97 -3.15 3.11
N GLY A 23 -7.22 -2.74 3.26
CA GLY A 23 -7.62 -1.74 4.24
C GLY A 23 -8.78 -0.90 3.75
N HIS A 24 -9.37 -0.09 4.63
CA HIS A 24 -10.55 0.71 4.32
C HIS A 24 -10.29 1.76 3.22
N ALA A 25 -11.36 2.27 2.60
CA ALA A 25 -11.27 3.32 1.58
C ALA A 25 -10.59 4.59 2.15
N GLY A 26 -9.74 5.21 1.33
CA GLY A 26 -9.09 6.47 1.65
C GLY A 26 -7.94 6.39 2.67
N VAL A 27 -7.54 5.23 3.16
CA VAL A 27 -6.39 5.10 4.09
C VAL A 27 -5.02 5.26 3.44
N GLY A 28 -4.93 5.43 2.12
CA GLY A 28 -3.66 5.68 1.42
C GLY A 28 -3.03 4.44 0.76
N LYS A 29 -3.79 3.35 0.54
CA LYS A 29 -3.31 2.13 -0.13
C LYS A 29 -2.66 2.42 -1.47
N THR A 30 -3.37 3.10 -2.37
CA THR A 30 -2.89 3.41 -3.71
C THR A 30 -1.59 4.22 -3.72
N ASN A 31 -1.49 5.27 -2.88
CA ASN A 31 -0.24 6.03 -2.78
C ASN A 31 0.92 5.15 -2.29
N THR A 32 0.64 4.25 -1.36
CA THR A 32 1.62 3.31 -0.82
C THR A 32 1.99 2.24 -1.85
N ALA A 33 1.02 1.70 -2.59
CA ALA A 33 1.26 0.74 -3.68
C ALA A 33 2.17 1.32 -4.76
N LEU A 34 1.88 2.55 -5.20
CA LEU A 34 2.73 3.29 -6.14
C LEU A 34 4.14 3.48 -5.56
N GLY A 35 4.25 3.97 -4.33
CA GLY A 35 5.54 4.21 -3.69
C GLY A 35 6.39 2.94 -3.54
N LEU A 36 5.79 1.82 -3.12
CA LEU A 36 6.49 0.53 -3.02
C LEU A 36 6.91 0.02 -4.39
N ALA A 37 6.03 0.08 -5.40
CA ALA A 37 6.35 -0.37 -6.75
C ALA A 37 7.51 0.43 -7.37
N LEU A 38 7.51 1.75 -7.19
CA LEU A 38 8.57 2.62 -7.69
C LEU A 38 9.90 2.38 -6.96
N ALA A 39 9.86 2.23 -5.63
CA ALA A 39 11.07 1.94 -4.84
C ALA A 39 11.69 0.58 -5.20
N LEU A 40 10.88 -0.45 -5.42
CA LEU A 40 11.34 -1.76 -5.89
C LEU A 40 11.96 -1.69 -7.30
N ALA A 41 11.37 -0.90 -8.21
CA ALA A 41 11.92 -0.71 -9.55
C ALA A 41 13.24 0.07 -9.52
N GLU A 42 13.39 1.06 -8.65
CA GLU A 42 14.65 1.77 -8.42
C GLU A 42 15.75 0.85 -7.85
N ASP A 43 15.36 -0.17 -7.08
CA ASP A 43 16.26 -1.26 -6.62
C ASP A 43 16.60 -2.28 -7.72
N GLY A 44 16.12 -2.07 -8.94
CA GLY A 44 16.42 -2.91 -10.11
C GLY A 44 15.58 -4.17 -10.22
N ARG A 45 14.43 -4.25 -9.51
CA ARG A 45 13.50 -5.38 -9.60
C ARG A 45 12.61 -5.25 -10.84
N ASP A 46 12.15 -6.39 -11.37
CA ASP A 46 11.10 -6.43 -12.38
C ASP A 46 9.73 -6.32 -11.70
N VAL A 47 9.12 -5.15 -11.78
CA VAL A 47 7.95 -4.82 -10.96
C VAL A 47 6.69 -4.75 -11.78
N THR A 48 5.67 -5.47 -11.32
CA THR A 48 4.30 -5.32 -11.76
C THR A 48 3.44 -4.76 -10.62
N ILE A 49 2.59 -3.79 -10.91
CA ILE A 49 1.51 -3.36 -10.02
C ILE A 49 0.17 -3.80 -10.60
N ALA A 50 -0.66 -4.43 -9.75
CA ALA A 50 -2.01 -4.85 -10.12
C ALA A 50 -3.04 -4.00 -9.37
N ASP A 51 -3.94 -3.37 -10.12
CA ASP A 51 -5.06 -2.60 -9.61
C ASP A 51 -6.30 -3.51 -9.47
N LEU A 52 -6.72 -3.75 -8.24
CA LEU A 52 -7.94 -4.49 -7.89
C LEU A 52 -9.04 -3.60 -7.30
N ASP A 53 -8.95 -2.28 -7.48
CA ASP A 53 -10.05 -1.36 -7.12
C ASP A 53 -11.07 -1.31 -8.27
N LEU A 54 -12.09 -2.16 -8.18
CA LEU A 54 -13.13 -2.32 -9.21
C LEU A 54 -14.26 -1.29 -9.09
N VAL A 55 -14.40 -0.65 -7.95
CA VAL A 55 -15.58 0.16 -7.60
C VAL A 55 -15.29 1.65 -7.58
N ASN A 56 -14.14 2.04 -7.07
CA ASN A 56 -13.78 3.44 -6.94
C ASN A 56 -13.38 4.02 -8.31
N PRO A 57 -14.10 5.05 -8.85
CA PRO A 57 -13.75 5.64 -10.13
C PRO A 57 -12.56 6.60 -10.09
N TYR A 58 -12.02 6.89 -8.91
CA TYR A 58 -10.95 7.87 -8.69
C TYR A 58 -9.87 7.31 -7.75
N PHE A 59 -8.63 7.80 -7.91
CA PHE A 59 -7.49 7.46 -7.03
C PHE A 59 -7.04 5.99 -7.10
N ARG A 60 -7.09 5.40 -8.30
CA ARG A 60 -6.59 4.05 -8.55
C ARG A 60 -5.14 4.09 -9.03
N SER A 61 -4.39 3.03 -8.78
CA SER A 61 -3.04 2.90 -9.34
C SER A 61 -3.05 2.92 -10.88
N SER A 62 -4.14 2.47 -11.50
CA SER A 62 -4.36 2.54 -12.95
C SER A 62 -4.55 3.96 -13.53
N ASP A 63 -4.71 4.97 -12.68
CA ASP A 63 -4.79 6.37 -13.11
C ASP A 63 -3.40 6.98 -13.38
N TYR A 64 -2.30 6.26 -13.10
CA TYR A 64 -0.91 6.74 -13.17
C TYR A 64 -0.02 5.96 -14.16
N PRO A 65 -0.48 5.62 -15.39
CA PRO A 65 0.27 4.77 -16.32
C PRO A 65 1.58 5.40 -16.81
N GLU A 66 1.63 6.74 -16.98
CA GLU A 66 2.85 7.44 -17.41
C GLU A 66 3.91 7.42 -16.30
N LEU A 67 3.51 7.59 -15.03
CA LEU A 67 4.42 7.50 -13.89
C LEU A 67 5.02 6.10 -13.81
N LEU A 68 4.21 5.06 -13.88
CA LEU A 68 4.62 3.67 -13.79
C LEU A 68 5.56 3.29 -14.95
N SER A 69 5.15 3.60 -16.19
CA SER A 69 5.94 3.26 -17.38
C SER A 69 7.29 3.99 -17.44
N SER A 70 7.36 5.24 -16.95
CA SER A 70 8.61 6.01 -16.90
C SER A 70 9.66 5.41 -15.94
N HIS A 71 9.22 4.56 -15.00
CA HIS A 71 10.09 3.83 -14.07
C HIS A 71 10.21 2.34 -14.42
N GLY A 72 9.68 1.90 -15.56
CA GLY A 72 9.75 0.50 -15.98
C GLY A 72 8.79 -0.43 -15.23
N VAL A 73 7.82 0.11 -14.48
CA VAL A 73 6.81 -0.67 -13.76
C VAL A 73 5.67 -1.06 -14.71
N ARG A 74 5.38 -2.36 -14.80
CA ARG A 74 4.25 -2.88 -15.55
C ARG A 74 2.95 -2.68 -14.77
N LEU A 75 1.89 -2.22 -15.45
CA LEU A 75 0.56 -2.06 -14.88
C LEU A 75 -0.39 -3.15 -15.38
N VAL A 76 -1.06 -3.83 -14.46
CA VAL A 76 -2.22 -4.70 -14.72
C VAL A 76 -3.45 -4.06 -14.11
N ALA A 77 -4.42 -3.72 -14.93
CA ALA A 77 -5.64 -3.03 -14.51
C ALA A 77 -6.89 -3.65 -15.12
N PRO A 78 -8.07 -3.49 -14.48
CA PRO A 78 -9.33 -3.95 -15.04
C PRO A 78 -9.60 -3.28 -16.40
N VAL A 79 -9.93 -4.09 -17.39
CA VAL A 79 -10.45 -3.56 -18.66
C VAL A 79 -11.93 -3.26 -18.46
N PHE A 80 -12.30 -2.01 -18.41
CA PHE A 80 -13.70 -1.58 -18.50
C PHE A 80 -14.16 -1.87 -19.94
N ALA A 81 -14.80 -3.02 -20.15
CA ALA A 81 -15.36 -3.35 -21.44
C ALA A 81 -16.41 -2.31 -21.80
N ARG A 82 -16.24 -1.62 -22.94
CA ARG A 82 -17.23 -0.71 -23.57
C ARG A 82 -18.45 -1.51 -24.12
N THR A 83 -18.77 -2.61 -23.52
CA THR A 83 -19.91 -3.46 -23.89
C THR A 83 -20.88 -3.49 -22.72
N THR A 84 -22.16 -3.59 -23.01
CA THR A 84 -23.33 -3.57 -22.13
C THR A 84 -23.38 -4.65 -21.02
N LEU A 85 -22.26 -5.27 -20.68
CA LEU A 85 -22.09 -6.16 -19.54
C LEU A 85 -21.23 -5.43 -18.51
N ASP A 86 -21.88 -4.82 -17.53
CA ASP A 86 -21.34 -3.93 -16.52
C ASP A 86 -20.46 -4.61 -15.44
N THR A 87 -19.73 -5.66 -15.76
CA THR A 87 -18.84 -6.27 -14.79
C THR A 87 -17.40 -6.03 -15.22
N PRO A 88 -16.64 -5.18 -14.49
CA PRO A 88 -15.19 -5.07 -14.70
C PRO A 88 -14.57 -6.46 -14.50
N SER A 89 -13.87 -6.96 -15.48
CA SER A 89 -13.12 -8.21 -15.35
C SER A 89 -11.63 -7.91 -15.47
N LEU A 90 -10.87 -8.38 -14.51
CA LEU A 90 -9.44 -8.60 -14.73
C LEU A 90 -9.32 -9.65 -15.83
N THR A 91 -8.59 -9.32 -16.86
CA THR A 91 -8.24 -10.27 -17.91
C THR A 91 -7.33 -11.34 -17.28
N GLY A 92 -7.13 -12.49 -17.95
CA GLY A 92 -6.17 -13.52 -17.51
C GLY A 92 -4.72 -13.04 -17.38
N GLU A 93 -4.49 -11.74 -17.47
CA GLU A 93 -3.19 -11.09 -17.34
C GLU A 93 -2.64 -11.20 -15.92
N LEU A 94 -3.47 -11.03 -14.87
CA LEU A 94 -3.01 -11.23 -13.49
C LEU A 94 -2.69 -12.70 -13.21
N ASP A 95 -3.45 -13.65 -13.79
CA ASP A 95 -3.13 -15.07 -13.69
C ASP A 95 -1.77 -15.38 -14.31
N ALA A 96 -1.46 -14.79 -15.46
CA ALA A 96 -0.16 -14.93 -16.11
C ALA A 96 0.98 -14.34 -15.25
N VAL A 97 0.79 -13.15 -14.68
CA VAL A 97 1.78 -12.51 -13.78
C VAL A 97 2.03 -13.37 -12.54
N LEU A 98 0.98 -13.90 -11.91
CA LEU A 98 1.11 -14.77 -10.75
C LEU A 98 1.86 -16.06 -11.06
N ALA A 99 1.69 -16.61 -12.27
CA ALA A 99 2.46 -17.78 -12.73
C ALA A 99 3.93 -17.43 -13.02
N ASP A 100 4.19 -16.29 -13.63
CA ASP A 100 5.55 -15.83 -13.99
C ASP A 100 6.38 -15.52 -12.74
N ILE A 101 5.80 -14.82 -11.75
CA ILE A 101 6.44 -14.46 -10.47
C ILE A 101 6.95 -15.70 -9.72
N ALA A 102 6.24 -16.81 -9.81
CA ALA A 102 6.68 -18.06 -9.15
C ALA A 102 8.02 -18.61 -9.69
N SER A 103 8.42 -18.20 -10.90
CA SER A 103 9.66 -18.64 -11.57
C SER A 103 10.73 -17.57 -11.70
N ASP A 104 10.40 -16.30 -11.38
CA ASP A 104 11.32 -15.17 -11.48
C ASP A 104 11.80 -14.71 -10.09
N PRO A 105 13.08 -14.86 -9.74
CA PRO A 105 13.61 -14.45 -8.45
C PRO A 105 13.62 -12.92 -8.26
N ASP A 106 13.68 -12.15 -9.35
CA ASP A 106 13.69 -10.68 -9.33
C ASP A 106 12.30 -10.07 -9.53
N GLY A 107 11.33 -10.87 -9.93
CA GLY A 107 9.94 -10.45 -10.14
C GLY A 107 9.28 -10.01 -8.82
N ARG A 108 8.59 -8.88 -8.89
CA ARG A 108 7.80 -8.32 -7.78
C ARG A 108 6.41 -7.92 -8.25
N LEU A 109 5.41 -8.29 -7.45
CA LEU A 109 4.02 -7.92 -7.68
C LEU A 109 3.49 -7.16 -6.46
N VAL A 110 3.06 -5.93 -6.68
CA VAL A 110 2.32 -5.13 -5.70
C VAL A 110 0.86 -5.13 -6.09
N ILE A 111 -0.04 -5.56 -5.19
CA ILE A 111 -1.47 -5.60 -5.43
C ILE A 111 -2.15 -4.49 -4.62
N ASP A 112 -2.74 -3.51 -5.31
CA ASP A 112 -3.54 -2.42 -4.74
C ASP A 112 -5.01 -2.83 -4.74
N VAL A 113 -5.58 -3.08 -3.56
CA VAL A 113 -6.93 -3.63 -3.41
C VAL A 113 -7.92 -2.52 -3.07
N GLY A 114 -9.12 -2.55 -3.66
CA GLY A 114 -10.22 -1.66 -3.31
C GLY A 114 -10.52 -1.67 -1.81
N GLY A 115 -11.04 -0.56 -1.29
CA GLY A 115 -11.26 -0.37 0.14
C GLY A 115 -12.59 -0.88 0.68
N ASP A 116 -13.27 -1.72 -0.07
CA ASP A 116 -14.60 -2.27 0.22
C ASP A 116 -14.62 -3.80 0.11
N ASP A 117 -15.78 -4.39 0.39
CA ASP A 117 -15.98 -5.84 0.33
C ASP A 117 -15.83 -6.39 -1.09
N ASP A 118 -16.13 -5.58 -2.12
CA ASP A 118 -16.00 -5.99 -3.53
C ASP A 118 -14.53 -6.13 -3.92
N GLY A 119 -13.66 -5.20 -3.48
CA GLY A 119 -12.22 -5.29 -3.66
C GLY A 119 -11.63 -6.52 -2.98
N ALA A 120 -12.02 -6.79 -1.73
CA ALA A 120 -11.60 -7.98 -1.00
C ALA A 120 -12.10 -9.27 -1.68
N THR A 121 -13.33 -9.29 -2.18
CA THR A 121 -13.89 -10.44 -2.92
C THR A 121 -13.18 -10.66 -4.25
N ALA A 122 -12.82 -9.59 -4.98
CA ALA A 122 -12.03 -9.70 -6.20
C ALA A 122 -10.66 -10.33 -5.94
N LEU A 123 -10.00 -9.93 -4.86
CA LEU A 123 -8.74 -10.50 -4.39
C LEU A 123 -8.88 -11.99 -4.07
N GLY A 124 -10.01 -12.42 -3.49
CA GLY A 124 -10.29 -13.79 -3.10
C GLY A 124 -10.20 -14.81 -4.26
N ARG A 125 -10.41 -14.37 -5.51
CA ARG A 125 -10.24 -15.22 -6.71
C ARG A 125 -8.80 -15.68 -6.90
N TYR A 126 -7.85 -14.90 -6.40
CA TYR A 126 -6.41 -15.13 -6.55
C TYR A 126 -5.76 -15.66 -5.27
N ALA A 127 -6.57 -15.95 -4.22
CA ALA A 127 -6.05 -16.35 -2.90
C ALA A 127 -5.12 -17.57 -2.97
N GLY A 128 -5.46 -18.59 -3.75
CA GLY A 128 -4.65 -19.82 -3.88
C GLY A 128 -3.23 -19.55 -4.39
N PRO A 129 -3.04 -18.94 -5.56
CA PRO A 129 -1.72 -18.54 -6.06
C PRO A 129 -0.96 -17.61 -5.10
N ILE A 130 -1.63 -16.62 -4.51
CA ILE A 130 -1.03 -15.64 -3.57
C ILE A 130 -0.50 -16.35 -2.32
N GLN A 131 -1.28 -17.27 -1.73
CA GLN A 131 -0.85 -18.08 -0.58
C GLN A 131 0.32 -19.00 -0.94
N SER A 132 0.26 -19.63 -2.11
CA SER A 132 1.32 -20.55 -2.59
C SER A 132 2.66 -19.82 -2.77
N ALA A 133 2.63 -18.55 -3.16
CA ALA A 133 3.80 -17.68 -3.30
C ALA A 133 4.29 -17.09 -1.96
N GLN A 134 3.65 -17.42 -0.83
CA GLN A 134 3.96 -16.86 0.49
C GLN A 134 3.97 -15.32 0.48
N ALA A 135 2.95 -14.73 -0.15
CA ALA A 135 2.77 -13.28 -0.22
C ALA A 135 2.65 -12.66 1.17
N GLN A 136 3.04 -11.40 1.28
CA GLN A 136 2.78 -10.57 2.47
C GLN A 136 1.53 -9.73 2.26
N VAL A 137 0.56 -9.86 3.18
CA VAL A 137 -0.67 -9.07 3.19
C VAL A 137 -0.55 -7.99 4.26
N LEU A 138 -0.46 -6.74 3.82
CA LEU A 138 -0.31 -5.56 4.67
C LEU A 138 -1.67 -4.88 4.87
N TYR A 139 -2.10 -4.78 6.12
CA TYR A 139 -3.28 -4.01 6.51
C TYR A 139 -2.93 -2.55 6.69
N VAL A 140 -3.34 -1.73 5.76
CA VAL A 140 -3.06 -0.28 5.74
C VAL A 140 -4.06 0.46 6.61
N VAL A 141 -3.56 1.24 7.57
CA VAL A 141 -4.38 2.01 8.50
C VAL A 141 -4.03 3.49 8.52
N SER A 142 -5.00 4.33 8.86
CA SER A 142 -4.81 5.78 9.05
C SER A 142 -5.70 6.29 10.19
N ALA A 143 -5.09 6.98 11.16
CA ALA A 143 -5.77 7.55 12.33
C ALA A 143 -6.73 8.71 12.00
N PHE A 144 -6.61 9.29 10.79
CA PHE A 144 -7.35 10.50 10.43
C PHE A 144 -8.47 10.24 9.41
N ARG A 145 -9.15 9.09 9.57
CA ARG A 145 -10.29 8.72 8.72
C ARG A 145 -11.56 8.62 9.56
N SER A 146 -12.64 9.18 9.04
CA SER A 146 -13.91 9.33 9.76
C SER A 146 -14.59 8.01 10.13
N LEU A 147 -14.30 6.93 9.38
CA LEU A 147 -14.91 5.62 9.60
C LEU A 147 -14.06 4.66 10.44
N THR A 148 -12.83 5.06 10.80
CA THR A 148 -11.91 4.30 11.66
C THR A 148 -11.21 5.26 12.59
N THR A 149 -11.99 5.90 13.47
CA THR A 149 -11.51 6.96 14.37
C THR A 149 -10.74 6.39 15.56
N THR A 150 -10.96 5.12 15.87
CA THR A 150 -10.27 4.38 16.93
C THR A 150 -9.54 3.16 16.37
N ALA A 151 -8.46 2.76 17.04
CA ALA A 151 -7.72 1.54 16.69
C ALA A 151 -8.60 0.28 16.76
N ALA A 152 -9.56 0.25 17.68
CA ALA A 152 -10.51 -0.85 17.81
C ALA A 152 -11.47 -0.93 16.59
N GLU A 153 -11.98 0.20 16.10
CA GLU A 153 -12.79 0.23 14.89
C GLU A 153 -11.98 -0.24 13.67
N ALA A 154 -10.72 0.19 13.54
CA ALA A 154 -9.83 -0.27 12.48
C ALA A 154 -9.59 -1.79 12.59
N ALA A 155 -9.24 -2.30 13.75
CA ALA A 155 -9.01 -3.73 13.98
C ALA A 155 -10.25 -4.58 13.69
N ALA A 156 -11.46 -4.08 13.98
CA ALA A 156 -12.73 -4.79 13.76
C ALA A 156 -13.04 -5.04 12.27
N LEU A 157 -12.39 -4.36 11.32
CA LEU A 157 -12.58 -4.58 9.88
C LEU A 157 -11.82 -5.82 9.35
N VAL A 158 -10.72 -6.21 10.01
CA VAL A 158 -9.82 -7.27 9.50
C VAL A 158 -10.55 -8.61 9.31
N PRO A 159 -11.40 -9.10 10.24
CA PRO A 159 -12.11 -10.36 10.02
C PRO A 159 -12.98 -10.38 8.75
N GLY A 160 -13.60 -9.25 8.40
CA GLY A 160 -14.37 -9.09 7.16
C GLY A 160 -13.47 -9.18 5.93
N ILE A 161 -12.35 -8.44 5.91
CA ILE A 161 -11.35 -8.46 4.84
C ILE A 161 -10.82 -9.88 4.62
N GLU A 162 -10.41 -10.57 5.68
CA GLU A 162 -9.90 -11.95 5.61
C GLU A 162 -10.95 -12.94 5.12
N SER A 163 -12.22 -12.75 5.53
CA SER A 163 -13.33 -13.61 5.09
C SER A 163 -13.62 -13.48 3.60
N HIS A 164 -13.61 -12.27 3.05
CA HIS A 164 -13.89 -12.03 1.64
C HIS A 164 -12.68 -12.33 0.74
N SER A 165 -11.48 -11.99 1.19
CA SER A 165 -10.24 -12.22 0.42
C SER A 165 -9.72 -13.66 0.51
N HIS A 166 -10.14 -14.42 1.52
CA HIS A 166 -9.57 -15.73 1.85
C HIS A 166 -8.06 -15.69 2.15
N LEU A 167 -7.52 -14.50 2.50
CA LEU A 167 -6.14 -14.29 2.88
C LEU A 167 -6.07 -13.84 4.34
N ARG A 168 -4.95 -14.15 5.00
CA ARG A 168 -4.66 -13.64 6.34
C ARG A 168 -3.83 -12.38 6.24
N VAL A 169 -4.09 -11.43 7.13
CA VAL A 169 -3.25 -10.25 7.29
C VAL A 169 -2.00 -10.63 8.08
N ASP A 170 -0.81 -10.23 7.60
CA ASP A 170 0.47 -10.57 8.22
C ASP A 170 1.02 -9.44 9.09
N ALA A 171 0.75 -8.18 8.72
CA ALA A 171 1.26 -7.02 9.43
C ALA A 171 0.40 -5.77 9.18
N VAL A 172 0.50 -4.80 10.10
CA VAL A 172 -0.11 -3.48 9.95
C VAL A 172 0.89 -2.51 9.32
N LEU A 173 0.42 -1.65 8.42
CA LEU A 173 1.17 -0.57 7.81
C LEU A 173 0.49 0.76 8.11
N ASN A 174 1.19 1.70 8.75
CA ASN A 174 0.66 3.01 9.08
C ASN A 174 0.91 4.03 7.97
N THR A 175 -0.16 4.69 7.53
CA THR A 175 -0.11 5.75 6.50
C THR A 175 -0.82 7.02 6.97
N SER A 176 -0.93 7.22 8.28
CA SER A 176 -1.64 8.35 8.87
C SER A 176 -1.06 9.68 8.42
N ASN A 177 -1.86 10.46 7.71
CA ASN A 177 -1.50 11.80 7.27
C ASN A 177 -2.73 12.69 7.10
N LEU A 178 -2.52 14.00 7.14
CA LEU A 178 -3.50 15.06 6.89
C LEU A 178 -3.19 15.81 5.58
N GLY A 179 -2.61 15.15 4.60
CA GLY A 179 -2.18 15.75 3.34
C GLY A 179 -1.15 16.86 3.59
N GLU A 180 -1.39 18.04 3.02
CA GLU A 180 -0.48 19.20 3.13
C GLU A 180 -0.33 19.74 4.56
N GLU A 181 -1.24 19.45 5.47
CA GLU A 181 -1.21 19.93 6.86
C GLU A 181 -0.49 18.98 7.82
N THR A 182 0.01 17.83 7.34
CA THR A 182 0.67 16.84 8.19
C THR A 182 1.91 17.39 8.88
N THR A 183 1.96 17.23 10.19
CA THR A 183 3.10 17.57 11.04
C THR A 183 3.77 16.32 11.63
N GLU A 184 4.96 16.47 12.21
CA GLU A 184 5.62 15.39 12.97
C GLU A 184 4.74 14.85 14.11
N ARG A 185 3.97 15.74 14.74
CA ARG A 185 3.03 15.35 15.81
C ARG A 185 1.92 14.46 15.29
N ASP A 186 1.44 14.71 14.07
CA ASP A 186 0.41 13.89 13.46
C ASP A 186 0.97 12.52 13.08
N VAL A 187 2.21 12.47 12.60
CA VAL A 187 2.91 11.19 12.37
C VAL A 187 3.04 10.40 13.66
N ALA A 188 3.45 11.05 14.77
CA ALA A 188 3.58 10.39 16.07
C ALA A 188 2.23 9.83 16.54
N ARG A 189 1.14 10.60 16.46
CA ARG A 189 -0.22 10.13 16.79
C ARG A 189 -0.66 8.96 15.91
N GLY A 190 -0.35 9.02 14.61
CA GLY A 190 -0.65 7.93 13.69
C GLY A 190 0.09 6.64 14.05
N ARG A 191 1.34 6.73 14.51
CA ARG A 191 2.12 5.59 15.00
C ARG A 191 1.49 4.96 16.25
N GLU A 192 1.09 5.78 17.22
CA GLU A 192 0.41 5.29 18.43
C GLU A 192 -0.87 4.53 18.07
N PHE A 193 -1.71 5.11 17.21
CA PHE A 193 -2.92 4.47 16.69
C PHE A 193 -2.63 3.12 16.00
N ALA A 194 -1.63 3.10 15.12
CA ALA A 194 -1.29 1.89 14.38
C ALA A 194 -0.70 0.80 15.27
N ARG A 195 0.11 1.14 16.29
CA ARG A 195 0.62 0.21 17.29
C ARG A 195 -0.51 -0.38 18.13
N GLU A 196 -1.46 0.45 18.55
CA GLU A 196 -2.64 -0.03 19.26
C GLU A 196 -3.45 -0.99 18.38
N CYS A 197 -3.70 -0.65 17.11
CA CYS A 197 -4.39 -1.52 16.16
C CYS A 197 -3.65 -2.85 15.98
N ALA A 198 -2.33 -2.81 15.76
CA ALA A 198 -1.49 -3.99 15.61
C ALA A 198 -1.53 -4.87 16.88
N GLY A 199 -1.47 -4.26 18.06
CA GLY A 199 -1.59 -4.95 19.34
C GLY A 199 -2.94 -5.65 19.53
N LEU A 200 -4.06 -5.01 19.14
CA LEU A 200 -5.39 -5.61 19.17
C LEU A 200 -5.53 -6.82 18.23
N LEU A 201 -4.83 -6.79 17.10
CA LEU A 201 -4.80 -7.86 16.10
C LEU A 201 -3.79 -8.97 16.45
N GLY A 202 -2.86 -8.74 17.36
CA GLY A 202 -1.74 -9.63 17.62
C GLY A 202 -0.74 -9.71 16.47
N LEU A 203 -0.64 -8.63 15.67
CA LEU A 203 0.22 -8.53 14.50
C LEU A 203 1.35 -7.51 14.71
N PRO A 204 2.47 -7.61 13.98
CA PRO A 204 3.50 -6.57 14.00
C PRO A 204 3.03 -5.31 13.27
N LEU A 205 3.51 -4.15 13.72
CA LEU A 205 3.53 -2.92 12.92
C LEU A 205 4.79 -2.97 12.06
N ALA A 206 4.62 -3.18 10.74
CA ALA A 206 5.73 -3.38 9.83
C ALA A 206 6.46 -2.07 9.51
N ALA A 207 5.71 -1.02 9.18
CA ALA A 207 6.28 0.27 8.87
C ALA A 207 5.30 1.42 9.12
N THR A 208 5.86 2.63 9.26
CA THR A 208 5.13 3.90 9.25
C THR A 208 5.59 4.73 8.06
N VAL A 209 4.65 5.06 7.18
CA VAL A 209 4.88 5.97 6.04
C VAL A 209 4.87 7.42 6.53
N ILE A 210 5.94 8.14 6.23
CA ILE A 210 6.10 9.55 6.54
C ILE A 210 6.00 10.32 5.22
N PRO A 211 5.03 11.23 5.04
CA PRO A 211 5.01 12.09 3.87
C PRO A 211 6.31 12.88 3.74
N GLU A 212 6.94 12.87 2.56
CA GLU A 212 8.23 13.53 2.30
C GLU A 212 8.26 14.99 2.76
N ARG A 213 7.14 15.69 2.60
CA ARG A 213 7.00 17.07 3.05
C ARG A 213 7.24 17.29 4.54
N VAL A 214 7.02 16.28 5.38
CA VAL A 214 7.27 16.36 6.84
C VAL A 214 8.76 16.55 7.13
N LEU A 215 9.62 16.12 6.21
CA LEU A 215 11.05 16.36 6.33
C LEU A 215 11.39 17.85 6.22
N ALA A 216 10.60 18.65 5.49
CA ALA A 216 10.82 20.10 5.29
C ALA A 216 12.27 20.44 4.90
N GLY A 217 12.88 19.63 4.02
CA GLY A 217 14.28 19.76 3.58
C GLY A 217 15.33 19.29 4.59
N ARG A 218 14.93 18.76 5.75
CA ARG A 218 15.84 18.12 6.71
C ARG A 218 16.18 16.69 6.26
N ALA A 219 17.34 16.19 6.68
CA ALA A 219 17.70 14.81 6.44
C ALA A 219 16.75 13.85 7.20
N PRO A 220 16.39 12.69 6.63
CA PRO A 220 15.44 11.75 7.23
C PRO A 220 15.83 11.33 8.66
N ASP A 221 17.10 11.07 8.93
CA ASP A 221 17.62 10.67 10.24
C ASP A 221 17.34 11.71 11.33
N VAL A 222 17.34 12.99 10.99
CA VAL A 222 17.01 14.08 11.93
C VAL A 222 15.54 14.01 12.38
N VAL A 223 14.64 13.77 11.42
CA VAL A 223 13.21 13.63 11.70
C VAL A 223 12.92 12.32 12.41
N PHE A 224 13.55 11.22 11.97
CA PHE A 224 13.43 9.90 12.59
C PHE A 224 13.84 9.92 14.05
N ASN A 225 14.96 10.59 14.39
CA ASN A 225 15.40 10.77 15.78
C ASN A 225 14.38 11.53 16.64
N VAL A 226 13.64 12.45 16.08
CA VAL A 226 12.55 13.16 16.81
C VAL A 226 11.36 12.23 17.03
N LEU A 227 10.96 11.48 16.00
CA LEU A 227 9.81 10.58 16.05
C LEU A 227 10.06 9.34 16.93
N THR A 228 11.32 8.98 17.15
CA THR A 228 11.70 7.76 17.87
C THR A 228 12.14 8.01 19.31
N LYS A 229 12.11 9.26 19.79
CA LYS A 229 12.53 9.64 21.17
C LYS A 229 11.80 8.86 22.28
N ASP A 230 10.58 8.41 22.03
CA ASP A 230 9.76 7.72 23.03
C ASP A 230 9.86 6.17 22.95
N GLY A 231 10.94 5.67 22.34
CA GLY A 231 11.17 4.24 22.14
C GLY A 231 10.79 3.79 20.74
N ILE A 232 11.77 3.24 20.03
CA ILE A 232 11.57 2.63 18.72
C ILE A 232 10.88 1.29 18.97
N GLY A 233 9.67 1.09 18.37
CA GLY A 233 9.19 -0.25 18.09
C GLY A 233 10.05 -0.87 16.98
N ASP A 234 9.81 -2.13 16.66
CA ASP A 234 10.52 -2.84 15.60
C ASP A 234 10.09 -2.39 14.18
N GLU A 235 9.13 -1.44 14.09
CA GLU A 235 8.65 -0.93 12.80
C GLU A 235 9.65 0.02 12.14
N GLU A 236 9.67 0.03 10.83
CA GLU A 236 10.49 0.91 10.02
C GLU A 236 9.79 2.22 9.65
N LEU A 237 10.55 3.28 9.45
CA LEU A 237 10.06 4.58 8.99
C LEU A 237 10.37 4.76 7.50
N LEU A 238 9.31 4.88 6.68
CA LEU A 238 9.40 5.03 5.24
C LEU A 238 9.04 6.44 4.83
N VAL A 239 9.97 7.17 4.23
CA VAL A 239 9.63 8.45 3.60
C VAL A 239 9.02 8.20 2.23
N MET A 240 7.87 8.82 1.96
CA MET A 240 7.17 8.59 0.71
C MET A 240 6.59 9.90 0.17
N PRO A 241 6.81 10.21 -1.12
CA PRO A 241 6.16 11.32 -1.81
C PRO A 241 4.63 11.12 -1.92
N LYS A 242 3.92 12.20 -2.16
CA LYS A 242 2.52 12.15 -2.57
C LYS A 242 2.46 11.94 -4.08
N TYR A 243 2.12 10.73 -4.51
CA TYR A 243 1.89 10.41 -5.93
C TYR A 243 0.44 10.67 -6.34
N VAL A 244 -0.51 10.33 -5.46
CA VAL A 244 -1.94 10.44 -5.72
C VAL A 244 -2.39 11.89 -5.55
N SER A 245 -2.84 12.51 -6.65
CA SER A 245 -3.40 13.85 -6.68
C SER A 245 -4.92 13.79 -6.71
N THR A 246 -5.57 14.66 -5.94
CA THR A 246 -7.02 14.81 -6.02
C THR A 246 -7.41 15.73 -7.18
N PRO A 247 -8.62 15.60 -7.79
CA PRO A 247 -9.05 16.50 -8.85
C PRO A 247 -9.00 17.98 -8.48
N TRP A 248 -9.11 18.30 -7.19
CA TRP A 248 -8.99 19.66 -6.65
C TRP A 248 -7.56 20.09 -6.31
N ASP A 249 -6.57 19.20 -6.34
CA ASP A 249 -5.14 19.56 -6.22
C ASP A 249 -4.59 20.14 -7.53
N ILE A 250 -5.35 20.07 -8.63
CA ILE A 250 -4.93 20.47 -10.00
C ILE A 250 -5.45 21.89 -10.34
N LEU A 251 -6.24 22.50 -9.47
CA LEU A 251 -6.78 23.86 -9.63
C LEU A 251 -5.97 24.86 -8.80
#